data_abc495508ae2836b1fa213e7cecd1244
#
_entry.id   abc495508ae2836b1fa213e7cecd1244
#
_cell.length_a   1.000
_cell.length_b   1.000
_cell.length_c   1.000
_cell.angle_alpha   90.00
_cell.angle_beta   90.00
_cell.angle_gamma   90.00
#
_symmetry.space_group_name_H-M   'P 1'
#
loop_
_entity.id
_entity.type
_entity.pdbx_description
1 polymer ?
#
loop_
_entity_poly.entity_id
_entity_poly.type
_entity_poly.pdbx_seq_one_letter_code
_entity_poly.pdbx_strand_id
1 'polypeptide(L)'
;MLRQRNLEVEDHVRPKARLNIREPVSLRPYQESALHAWQLGGRRGIVALPTGSGKTRLAIAAIAASNLPALVLVPTRVLLAQWCQEIEKCLGVLPGCFGDGEFRHGLVTVATFESAYRHMSRIGNEFDLLIIDEVHHFGSGVREEVLVMSAASLRLGLTATPPKDIAAITRLRELLGPVVYELAIADLTGEYLAEYELTTLTLPLNENERAVYELDMARFRPVCRQFFRLNPMATWADFIRFANQTDDGRRALESWRRARSLLSYIDAKRATLAHILRRFTNARILVFTADNETSYAIAREFLIMPITCDIKRRERAKALERFRTGELRALVSARVLNEGLDVPDADVAVIVGGGTSEREQVQRIGRLLRPSPGKRAQVFELVAADTTEVRHAQRRRQGLGCHRESSRHGSPNQRWGASAHPPMAGYAHAPPSQGNSSWDRSW
;
A
#
# COMPACT_ATOMS: atom_id res chain seq x y z
N MET A 1 22.07 -21.05 -27.81
CA MET A 1 22.03 -22.46 -28.28
C MET A 1 21.80 -22.58 -29.79
N LEU A 2 20.76 -22.00 -30.40
CA LEU A 2 20.49 -22.17 -31.85
C LEU A 2 21.57 -21.55 -32.75
N ARG A 3 22.13 -20.36 -32.42
CA ARG A 3 23.20 -19.71 -33.14
C ARG A 3 24.53 -20.49 -33.13
N GLN A 4 24.77 -21.37 -32.14
CA GLN A 4 25.96 -22.24 -32.07
C GLN A 4 25.92 -23.41 -33.05
N ARG A 5 24.74 -23.64 -33.70
CA ARG A 5 24.56 -24.74 -34.67
C ARG A 5 24.48 -24.25 -36.13
N ASN A 6 24.92 -23.01 -36.42
CA ASN A 6 24.85 -22.40 -37.76
C ASN A 6 23.43 -22.44 -38.38
N LEU A 7 22.41 -22.37 -37.58
CA LEU A 7 21.03 -22.24 -38.08
C LEU A 7 20.73 -20.76 -38.35
N GLU A 8 20.19 -20.44 -39.50
CA GLU A 8 19.61 -19.15 -39.77
C GLU A 8 18.41 -18.95 -38.82
N VAL A 9 18.54 -17.96 -37.96
CA VAL A 9 17.48 -17.62 -36.98
C VAL A 9 16.94 -16.25 -37.36
N GLU A 10 15.76 -16.22 -37.93
CA GLU A 10 14.96 -14.99 -38.04
C GLU A 10 14.38 -14.64 -36.68
N ASP A 11 14.83 -13.51 -36.14
CA ASP A 11 14.35 -13.01 -34.84
C ASP A 11 13.13 -12.11 -35.05
N HIS A 12 11.94 -12.72 -35.13
CA HIS A 12 10.66 -12.01 -35.24
C HIS A 12 10.18 -11.39 -33.89
N VAL A 13 10.91 -11.61 -32.82
CA VAL A 13 10.55 -11.17 -31.45
C VAL A 13 11.02 -9.74 -31.16
N ARG A 14 12.01 -9.22 -31.90
CA ARG A 14 12.56 -7.90 -31.63
C ARG A 14 11.88 -6.81 -32.44
N PRO A 15 11.12 -5.93 -31.82
CA PRO A 15 10.64 -4.71 -32.49
C PRO A 15 11.83 -3.88 -32.96
N LYS A 16 11.82 -3.46 -34.21
CA LYS A 16 12.86 -2.60 -34.81
C LYS A 16 12.63 -1.12 -34.54
N ALA A 17 11.49 -0.75 -33.97
CA ALA A 17 11.10 0.63 -33.72
C ALA A 17 11.82 1.19 -32.50
N ARG A 18 12.25 2.46 -32.58
CA ARG A 18 12.78 3.22 -31.45
C ARG A 18 11.83 4.36 -31.11
N LEU A 19 11.81 4.73 -29.84
CA LEU A 19 11.08 5.90 -29.38
C LEU A 19 11.85 7.16 -29.81
N ASN A 20 11.14 8.14 -30.35
CA ASN A 20 11.75 9.43 -30.68
C ASN A 20 11.54 10.39 -29.50
N ILE A 21 12.31 10.20 -28.44
CA ILE A 21 12.20 10.99 -27.21
C ILE A 21 13.07 12.24 -27.35
N ARG A 22 12.47 13.40 -27.17
CA ARG A 22 13.11 14.70 -27.42
C ARG A 22 13.96 15.19 -26.22
N GLU A 23 13.56 14.89 -24.98
CA GLU A 23 14.21 15.40 -23.79
C GLU A 23 14.41 14.33 -22.72
N PRO A 24 15.51 14.35 -21.95
CA PRO A 24 15.69 13.46 -20.84
C PRO A 24 14.72 13.79 -19.70
N VAL A 25 14.22 12.77 -19.02
CA VAL A 25 13.35 12.92 -17.85
C VAL A 25 14.21 13.33 -16.65
N SER A 26 13.97 14.53 -16.10
CA SER A 26 14.66 15.00 -14.89
C SER A 26 14.27 14.12 -13.69
N LEU A 27 15.24 13.61 -12.98
CA LEU A 27 15.12 12.77 -11.80
C LEU A 27 15.69 13.45 -10.55
N ARG A 28 15.25 13.01 -9.39
CA ARG A 28 15.86 13.34 -8.10
C ARG A 28 17.07 12.42 -7.86
N PRO A 29 18.08 12.80 -7.04
CA PRO A 29 19.29 12.00 -6.83
C PRO A 29 19.03 10.52 -6.48
N TYR A 30 18.10 10.23 -5.58
CA TYR A 30 17.76 8.85 -5.24
C TYR A 30 17.06 8.09 -6.39
N GLN A 31 16.34 8.78 -7.27
CA GLN A 31 15.73 8.17 -8.46
C GLN A 31 16.79 7.87 -9.50
N GLU A 32 17.79 8.75 -9.65
CA GLU A 32 18.98 8.49 -10.50
C GLU A 32 19.74 7.27 -10.00
N SER A 33 19.99 7.19 -8.68
CA SER A 33 20.62 6.02 -8.06
C SER A 33 19.82 4.73 -8.29
N ALA A 34 18.51 4.80 -8.19
CA ALA A 34 17.63 3.65 -8.43
C ALA A 34 17.64 3.22 -9.91
N LEU A 35 17.61 4.17 -10.85
CA LEU A 35 17.72 3.89 -12.28
C LEU A 35 19.09 3.26 -12.62
N HIS A 36 20.15 3.81 -12.07
CA HIS A 36 21.51 3.30 -12.26
C HIS A 36 21.67 1.88 -11.68
N ALA A 37 21.13 1.62 -10.47
CA ALA A 37 21.16 0.28 -9.88
C ALA A 37 20.40 -0.75 -10.76
N TRP A 38 19.25 -0.37 -11.33
CA TRP A 38 18.54 -1.23 -12.27
C TRP A 38 19.34 -1.47 -13.57
N GLN A 39 20.00 -0.45 -14.09
CA GLN A 39 20.86 -0.58 -15.28
C GLN A 39 22.04 -1.52 -15.02
N LEU A 40 22.72 -1.37 -13.88
CA LEU A 40 23.83 -2.25 -13.46
C LEU A 40 23.35 -3.69 -13.21
N GLY A 41 22.11 -3.88 -12.74
CA GLY A 41 21.47 -5.19 -12.58
C GLY A 41 21.08 -5.86 -13.91
N GLY A 42 21.63 -5.45 -15.05
CA GLY A 42 21.31 -6.00 -16.37
C GLY A 42 19.93 -5.57 -16.88
N ARG A 43 19.39 -4.46 -16.36
CA ARG A 43 18.04 -3.94 -16.67
C ARG A 43 16.93 -4.94 -16.34
N ARG A 44 17.16 -5.73 -15.29
CA ARG A 44 16.19 -6.66 -14.71
C ARG A 44 16.20 -6.53 -13.20
N GLY A 45 15.05 -6.26 -12.61
CA GLY A 45 14.96 -6.16 -11.16
C GLY A 45 13.76 -5.37 -10.66
N ILE A 46 13.65 -5.31 -9.36
CA ILE A 46 12.60 -4.62 -8.63
C ILE A 46 13.20 -3.42 -7.91
N VAL A 47 12.52 -2.29 -8.03
CA VAL A 47 12.83 -1.07 -7.28
C VAL A 47 11.73 -0.84 -6.26
N ALA A 48 12.11 -0.84 -4.98
CA ALA A 48 11.20 -0.60 -3.86
C ALA A 48 11.37 0.84 -3.36
N LEU A 49 10.36 1.67 -3.61
CA LEU A 49 10.33 3.07 -3.20
C LEU A 49 8.98 3.42 -2.56
N PRO A 50 8.94 4.24 -1.50
CA PRO A 50 7.71 4.63 -0.84
C PRO A 50 6.68 5.25 -1.78
N THR A 51 5.41 5.24 -1.38
CA THR A 51 4.36 5.99 -2.09
C THR A 51 4.68 7.49 -2.03
N GLY A 52 4.48 8.20 -3.15
CA GLY A 52 4.82 9.63 -3.25
C GLY A 52 6.28 9.93 -3.65
N SER A 53 7.16 8.92 -3.72
CA SER A 53 8.56 9.08 -4.15
C SER A 53 8.74 9.28 -5.66
N GLY A 54 7.67 9.22 -6.46
CA GLY A 54 7.76 9.39 -7.91
C GLY A 54 8.23 8.14 -8.68
N LYS A 55 7.80 6.95 -8.26
CA LYS A 55 8.05 5.66 -8.97
C LYS A 55 7.68 5.72 -10.46
N THR A 56 6.56 6.36 -10.79
CA THR A 56 6.11 6.56 -12.18
C THR A 56 7.15 7.34 -12.99
N ARG A 57 7.70 8.42 -12.41
CA ARG A 57 8.71 9.24 -13.08
C ARG A 57 10.02 8.48 -13.32
N LEU A 58 10.45 7.68 -12.34
CA LEU A 58 11.59 6.77 -12.49
C LEU A 58 11.39 5.79 -13.64
N ALA A 59 10.21 5.17 -13.73
CA ALA A 59 9.91 4.21 -14.78
C ALA A 59 9.82 4.87 -16.17
N ILE A 60 9.26 6.08 -16.26
CA ILE A 60 9.26 6.85 -17.50
C ILE A 60 10.70 7.18 -17.92
N ALA A 61 11.59 7.49 -16.97
CA ALA A 61 13.02 7.66 -17.27
C ALA A 61 13.68 6.36 -17.74
N ALA A 62 13.28 5.20 -17.19
CA ALA A 62 13.74 3.89 -17.66
C ALA A 62 13.29 3.60 -19.12
N ILE A 63 12.06 4.00 -19.48
CA ILE A 63 11.57 3.95 -20.87
C ILE A 63 12.44 4.83 -21.77
N ALA A 64 12.64 6.08 -21.37
CA ALA A 64 13.47 7.03 -22.10
C ALA A 64 14.92 6.53 -22.31
N ALA A 65 15.54 6.07 -21.24
CA ALA A 65 16.91 5.54 -21.26
C ALA A 65 17.06 4.25 -22.08
N SER A 66 16.02 3.44 -22.15
CA SER A 66 16.02 2.21 -22.95
C SER A 66 15.79 2.50 -24.44
N ASN A 67 15.01 3.52 -24.75
CA ASN A 67 14.60 3.94 -26.08
C ASN A 67 14.00 2.80 -26.93
N LEU A 68 13.25 1.90 -26.28
CA LEU A 68 12.67 0.70 -26.86
C LEU A 68 11.17 0.64 -26.58
N PRO A 69 10.40 -0.10 -27.39
CA PRO A 69 8.99 -0.34 -27.13
C PRO A 69 8.77 -0.90 -25.73
N ALA A 70 7.82 -0.32 -25.00
CA ALA A 70 7.59 -0.63 -23.59
C ALA A 70 6.11 -0.92 -23.30
N LEU A 71 5.88 -1.98 -22.52
CA LEU A 71 4.57 -2.31 -21.94
C LEU A 71 4.59 -2.00 -20.44
N VAL A 72 3.66 -1.16 -19.99
CA VAL A 72 3.46 -0.81 -18.59
C VAL A 72 2.21 -1.50 -18.08
N LEU A 73 2.35 -2.32 -17.06
CA LEU A 73 1.25 -3.02 -16.41
C LEU A 73 0.86 -2.32 -15.12
N VAL A 74 -0.45 -2.05 -14.96
CA VAL A 74 -1.01 -1.36 -13.80
C VAL A 74 -2.20 -2.11 -13.21
N PRO A 75 -2.44 -2.03 -11.88
CA PRO A 75 -3.52 -2.78 -11.23
C PRO A 75 -4.92 -2.24 -11.54
N THR A 76 -5.07 -0.94 -11.81
CA THR A 76 -6.39 -0.30 -11.91
C THR A 76 -6.53 0.60 -13.13
N ARG A 77 -7.78 0.81 -13.58
CA ARG A 77 -8.12 1.73 -14.68
C ARG A 77 -7.77 3.19 -14.35
N VAL A 78 -7.78 3.55 -13.08
CA VAL A 78 -7.41 4.91 -12.65
C VAL A 78 -5.92 5.14 -12.85
N LEU A 79 -5.10 4.18 -12.43
CA LEU A 79 -3.65 4.22 -12.68
C LEU A 79 -3.34 4.20 -14.19
N LEU A 80 -4.09 3.43 -14.98
CA LEU A 80 -3.92 3.41 -16.42
C LEU A 80 -4.04 4.83 -17.00
N ALA A 81 -5.11 5.55 -16.66
CA ALA A 81 -5.32 6.92 -17.14
C ALA A 81 -4.20 7.88 -16.66
N GLN A 82 -3.77 7.77 -15.41
CA GLN A 82 -2.67 8.57 -14.86
C GLN A 82 -1.34 8.30 -15.57
N TRP A 83 -1.02 7.03 -15.79
CA TRP A 83 0.19 6.64 -16.51
C TRP A 83 0.19 7.16 -17.94
N CYS A 84 -0.94 7.07 -18.66
CA CYS A 84 -1.06 7.61 -20.01
C CYS A 84 -0.78 9.13 -20.04
N GLN A 85 -1.37 9.88 -19.11
CA GLN A 85 -1.14 11.32 -19.01
C GLN A 85 0.31 11.68 -18.69
N GLU A 86 0.94 10.97 -17.73
CA GLU A 86 2.32 11.23 -17.37
C GLU A 86 3.30 10.84 -18.48
N ILE A 87 3.05 9.76 -19.23
CA ILE A 87 3.87 9.38 -20.39
C ILE A 87 3.77 10.45 -21.47
N GLU A 88 2.57 10.88 -21.83
CA GLU A 88 2.36 11.92 -22.81
C GLU A 88 3.05 13.22 -22.43
N LYS A 89 2.88 13.64 -21.17
CA LYS A 89 3.50 14.85 -20.61
C LYS A 89 5.04 14.79 -20.59
N CYS A 90 5.61 13.66 -20.17
CA CYS A 90 7.07 13.55 -19.97
C CYS A 90 7.83 13.19 -21.24
N LEU A 91 7.25 12.38 -22.11
CA LEU A 91 7.93 11.87 -23.31
C LEU A 91 7.43 12.52 -24.61
N GLY A 92 6.31 13.23 -24.58
CA GLY A 92 5.67 13.79 -25.77
C GLY A 92 5.15 12.72 -26.76
N VAL A 93 4.97 11.47 -26.27
CA VAL A 93 4.50 10.32 -27.04
C VAL A 93 3.09 9.97 -26.62
N LEU A 94 2.17 9.84 -27.58
CA LEU A 94 0.83 9.34 -27.29
C LEU A 94 0.89 7.83 -26.96
N PRO A 95 0.59 7.40 -25.72
CA PRO A 95 0.69 6.00 -25.37
C PRO A 95 -0.45 5.17 -25.94
N GLY A 96 -0.19 3.90 -26.20
CA GLY A 96 -1.21 2.89 -26.39
C GLY A 96 -1.97 2.64 -25.06
N CYS A 97 -3.20 2.13 -25.16
CA CYS A 97 -4.05 1.90 -23.99
C CYS A 97 -4.82 0.58 -24.13
N PHE A 98 -4.62 -0.36 -23.17
CA PHE A 98 -5.39 -1.60 -23.08
C PHE A 98 -6.15 -1.66 -21.75
N GLY A 99 -7.40 -1.26 -21.79
CA GLY A 99 -8.28 -1.23 -20.62
C GLY A 99 -9.38 -0.20 -20.78
N ASP A 100 -10.34 -0.24 -19.87
CA ASP A 100 -11.49 0.69 -19.87
C ASP A 100 -12.29 0.74 -21.19
N GLY A 101 -12.33 -0.38 -21.93
CA GLY A 101 -12.99 -0.47 -23.25
C GLY A 101 -12.11 -0.06 -24.43
N GLU A 102 -10.90 0.43 -24.21
CA GLU A 102 -9.94 0.77 -25.25
C GLU A 102 -8.96 -0.38 -25.50
N PHE A 103 -8.59 -0.53 -26.79
CA PHE A 103 -7.54 -1.43 -27.25
C PHE A 103 -6.74 -0.73 -28.36
N ARG A 104 -5.88 0.20 -27.97
CA ARG A 104 -5.06 1.02 -28.86
C ARG A 104 -3.58 0.69 -28.65
N HIS A 105 -2.93 0.23 -29.71
CA HIS A 105 -1.49 -0.03 -29.71
C HIS A 105 -0.67 1.25 -29.78
N GLY A 106 0.53 1.21 -29.16
CA GLY A 106 1.52 2.25 -29.25
C GLY A 106 2.90 1.70 -28.91
N LEU A 107 3.96 2.40 -29.25
CA LEU A 107 5.33 2.02 -28.89
C LEU A 107 5.54 1.98 -27.36
N VAL A 108 4.85 2.85 -26.63
CA VAL A 108 4.68 2.74 -25.20
C VAL A 108 3.20 2.48 -24.95
N THR A 109 2.88 1.33 -24.40
CA THR A 109 1.49 0.92 -24.14
C THR A 109 1.28 0.69 -22.64
N VAL A 110 0.18 1.21 -22.11
CA VAL A 110 -0.24 0.98 -20.73
C VAL A 110 -1.41 0.00 -20.73
N ALA A 111 -1.34 -1.05 -19.92
CA ALA A 111 -2.39 -2.05 -19.80
C ALA A 111 -2.77 -2.31 -18.34
N THR A 112 -4.04 -2.54 -18.07
CA THR A 112 -4.41 -3.12 -16.77
C THR A 112 -3.98 -4.59 -16.69
N PHE A 113 -3.70 -5.09 -15.47
CA PHE A 113 -3.36 -6.52 -15.28
C PHE A 113 -4.37 -7.46 -15.93
N GLU A 114 -5.65 -7.14 -15.81
CA GLU A 114 -6.74 -7.93 -16.40
C GLU A 114 -6.72 -7.90 -17.93
N SER A 115 -6.51 -6.73 -18.52
CA SER A 115 -6.43 -6.60 -19.98
C SER A 115 -5.18 -7.28 -20.53
N ALA A 116 -4.05 -7.13 -19.86
CA ALA A 116 -2.81 -7.81 -20.22
C ALA A 116 -2.99 -9.34 -20.15
N TYR A 117 -3.60 -9.86 -19.09
CA TYR A 117 -3.87 -11.30 -18.96
C TYR A 117 -4.67 -11.86 -20.14
N ARG A 118 -5.68 -11.13 -20.61
CA ARG A 118 -6.51 -11.55 -21.76
C ARG A 118 -5.82 -11.49 -23.11
N HIS A 119 -4.85 -10.58 -23.27
CA HIS A 119 -4.29 -10.24 -24.57
C HIS A 119 -2.80 -10.59 -24.72
N MET A 120 -2.12 -11.04 -23.65
CA MET A 120 -0.67 -11.28 -23.68
C MET A 120 -0.25 -12.30 -24.76
N SER A 121 -1.08 -13.28 -25.06
CA SER A 121 -0.84 -14.23 -26.16
C SER A 121 -0.67 -13.59 -27.54
N ARG A 122 -1.18 -12.36 -27.73
CA ARG A 122 -1.10 -11.59 -28.98
C ARG A 122 -0.01 -10.55 -28.97
N ILE A 123 0.22 -9.92 -27.79
CA ILE A 123 1.10 -8.75 -27.68
C ILE A 123 2.42 -9.05 -26.95
N GLY A 124 2.59 -10.25 -26.44
CA GLY A 124 3.73 -10.60 -25.55
C GLY A 124 5.11 -10.49 -26.21
N ASN A 125 5.17 -10.50 -27.54
CA ASN A 125 6.40 -10.35 -28.33
C ASN A 125 6.61 -8.95 -28.94
N GLU A 126 5.71 -8.00 -28.66
CA GLU A 126 5.76 -6.65 -29.28
C GLU A 126 6.65 -5.67 -28.51
N PHE A 127 7.01 -5.97 -27.25
CA PHE A 127 7.69 -5.04 -26.36
C PHE A 127 9.01 -5.62 -25.86
N ASP A 128 10.04 -4.78 -25.80
CA ASP A 128 11.37 -5.13 -25.27
C ASP A 128 11.51 -4.82 -23.79
N LEU A 129 10.76 -3.83 -23.28
CA LEU A 129 10.74 -3.44 -21.87
C LEU A 129 9.35 -3.70 -21.27
N LEU A 130 9.33 -4.46 -20.18
CA LEU A 130 8.14 -4.69 -19.36
C LEU A 130 8.29 -3.98 -18.02
N ILE A 131 7.37 -3.07 -17.72
CA ILE A 131 7.28 -2.36 -16.45
C ILE A 131 6.04 -2.83 -15.71
N ILE A 132 6.16 -3.15 -14.44
CA ILE A 132 5.04 -3.58 -13.60
C ILE A 132 4.93 -2.63 -12.41
N ASP A 133 3.89 -1.83 -12.38
CA ASP A 133 3.56 -1.03 -11.20
C ASP A 133 2.83 -1.88 -10.17
N GLU A 134 3.13 -1.65 -8.89
CA GLU A 134 2.66 -2.45 -7.76
C GLU A 134 2.90 -3.97 -7.97
N VAL A 135 4.15 -4.30 -8.29
CA VAL A 135 4.57 -5.68 -8.64
C VAL A 135 4.26 -6.74 -7.60
N HIS A 136 3.99 -6.33 -6.38
CA HIS A 136 3.60 -7.22 -5.30
C HIS A 136 2.26 -7.95 -5.51
N HIS A 137 1.46 -7.56 -6.50
CA HIS A 137 0.27 -8.33 -6.91
C HIS A 137 0.62 -9.65 -7.61
N PHE A 138 1.89 -9.82 -7.99
CA PHE A 138 2.43 -11.05 -8.55
C PHE A 138 3.27 -11.80 -7.50
N GLY A 139 3.69 -13.02 -7.81
CA GLY A 139 4.48 -13.85 -6.89
C GLY A 139 3.64 -14.84 -6.07
N SER A 140 2.31 -14.78 -6.19
CA SER A 140 1.38 -15.74 -5.55
C SER A 140 0.79 -16.79 -6.52
N GLY A 141 1.29 -16.84 -7.75
CA GLY A 141 0.81 -17.72 -8.81
C GLY A 141 -0.39 -17.17 -9.60
N VAL A 142 -1.05 -16.14 -9.11
CA VAL A 142 -2.23 -15.58 -9.79
C VAL A 142 -1.81 -14.64 -10.93
N ARG A 143 -2.27 -14.95 -12.15
CA ARG A 143 -2.02 -14.14 -13.37
C ARG A 143 -0.55 -14.00 -13.77
N GLU A 144 0.33 -14.84 -13.28
CA GLU A 144 1.77 -14.80 -13.59
C GLU A 144 2.07 -15.14 -15.06
N GLU A 145 1.14 -15.80 -15.73
CA GLU A 145 1.22 -16.08 -17.17
C GLU A 145 1.49 -14.82 -17.99
N VAL A 146 1.00 -13.67 -17.56
CA VAL A 146 1.28 -12.36 -18.18
C VAL A 146 2.78 -12.09 -18.25
N LEU A 147 3.50 -12.40 -17.18
CA LEU A 147 4.94 -12.20 -17.11
C LEU A 147 5.72 -13.28 -17.85
N VAL A 148 5.23 -14.52 -17.82
CA VAL A 148 5.84 -15.67 -18.51
C VAL A 148 5.71 -15.54 -20.03
N MET A 149 4.54 -15.10 -20.52
CA MET A 149 4.27 -14.95 -21.96
C MET A 149 4.92 -13.70 -22.57
N SER A 150 5.45 -12.79 -21.76
CA SER A 150 6.16 -11.61 -22.27
C SER A 150 7.58 -11.99 -22.72
N ALA A 151 7.90 -11.69 -23.98
CA ALA A 151 9.24 -11.83 -24.53
C ALA A 151 10.21 -10.71 -24.13
N ALA A 152 9.73 -9.68 -23.40
CA ALA A 152 10.53 -8.55 -22.98
C ALA A 152 11.77 -9.01 -22.20
N SER A 153 12.96 -8.62 -22.70
CA SER A 153 14.24 -8.93 -22.09
C SER A 153 14.58 -7.98 -20.93
N LEU A 154 14.11 -6.73 -20.99
CA LEU A 154 14.26 -5.73 -19.95
C LEU A 154 13.00 -5.74 -19.08
N ARG A 155 13.18 -5.78 -17.75
CA ARG A 155 12.06 -5.86 -16.81
C ARG A 155 12.28 -4.99 -15.59
N LEU A 156 11.31 -4.16 -15.25
CA LEU A 156 11.32 -3.28 -14.08
C LEU A 156 10.06 -3.47 -13.26
N GLY A 157 10.19 -4.01 -12.07
CA GLY A 157 9.12 -4.06 -11.08
C GLY A 157 9.19 -2.86 -10.15
N LEU A 158 8.05 -2.23 -9.88
CA LEU A 158 7.91 -1.11 -8.93
C LEU A 158 6.99 -1.53 -7.78
N THR A 159 7.38 -1.20 -6.56
CA THR A 159 6.53 -1.41 -5.38
C THR A 159 6.84 -0.41 -4.29
N ALA A 160 5.88 -0.16 -3.39
CA ALA A 160 6.15 0.58 -2.16
C ALA A 160 6.72 -0.33 -1.05
N THR A 161 6.40 -1.62 -1.10
CA THR A 161 6.85 -2.61 -0.12
C THR A 161 7.03 -3.95 -0.82
N PRO A 162 8.25 -4.51 -0.86
CA PRO A 162 8.48 -5.85 -1.38
C PRO A 162 7.66 -6.89 -0.60
N PRO A 163 7.30 -8.03 -1.22
CA PRO A 163 6.75 -9.16 -0.48
C PRO A 163 7.74 -9.62 0.59
N LYS A 164 7.23 -10.12 1.72
CA LYS A 164 8.04 -10.73 2.80
C LYS A 164 8.04 -12.26 2.75
N ASP A 165 7.12 -12.83 2.00
CA ASP A 165 7.05 -14.28 1.79
C ASP A 165 8.19 -14.74 0.88
N ILE A 166 8.94 -15.73 1.34
CA ILE A 166 10.14 -16.26 0.64
C ILE A 166 9.76 -16.84 -0.73
N ALA A 167 8.64 -17.56 -0.82
CA ALA A 167 8.19 -18.15 -2.08
C ALA A 167 7.84 -17.07 -3.10
N ALA A 168 7.12 -16.01 -2.68
CA ALA A 168 6.80 -14.88 -3.52
C ALA A 168 8.06 -14.10 -3.97
N ILE A 169 9.01 -13.88 -3.06
CA ILE A 169 10.29 -13.24 -3.40
C ILE A 169 11.06 -14.06 -4.44
N THR A 170 11.19 -15.36 -4.20
CA THR A 170 11.89 -16.27 -5.12
C THR A 170 11.23 -16.26 -6.50
N ARG A 171 9.91 -16.33 -6.52
CA ARG A 171 9.15 -16.32 -7.77
C ARG A 171 9.27 -15.01 -8.54
N LEU A 172 9.19 -13.87 -7.86
CA LEU A 172 9.40 -12.57 -8.48
C LEU A 172 10.84 -12.39 -8.98
N ARG A 173 11.83 -12.92 -8.24
CA ARG A 173 13.23 -12.91 -8.68
C ARG A 173 13.44 -13.69 -9.99
N GLU A 174 12.78 -14.81 -10.15
CA GLU A 174 12.81 -15.58 -11.41
C GLU A 174 12.20 -14.80 -12.58
N LEU A 175 11.03 -14.20 -12.35
CA LEU A 175 10.26 -13.54 -13.39
C LEU A 175 10.83 -12.17 -13.80
N LEU A 176 11.36 -11.40 -12.86
CA LEU A 176 11.73 -10.00 -13.04
C LEU A 176 13.21 -9.71 -12.74
N GLY A 177 13.79 -10.43 -11.81
CA GLY A 177 15.10 -10.16 -11.24
C GLY A 177 15.02 -9.81 -9.74
N PRO A 178 16.16 -9.62 -9.07
CA PRO A 178 16.21 -9.32 -7.64
C PRO A 178 15.69 -7.91 -7.33
N VAL A 179 15.50 -7.61 -6.04
CA VAL A 179 15.39 -6.20 -5.58
C VAL A 179 16.75 -5.56 -5.76
N VAL A 180 16.85 -4.59 -6.66
CA VAL A 180 18.11 -3.91 -7.01
C VAL A 180 18.29 -2.58 -6.28
N TYR A 181 17.19 -2.02 -5.77
CA TYR A 181 17.22 -0.77 -5.02
C TYR A 181 16.00 -0.71 -4.07
N GLU A 182 16.26 -0.28 -2.85
CA GLU A 182 15.22 -0.14 -1.83
C GLU A 182 15.49 1.08 -0.94
N LEU A 183 14.45 1.89 -0.69
CA LEU A 183 14.45 2.95 0.32
C LEU A 183 13.18 2.87 1.15
N ALA A 184 13.35 3.06 2.45
CA ALA A 184 12.24 3.20 3.39
C ALA A 184 11.67 4.64 3.38
N ILE A 185 10.48 4.83 3.98
CA ILE A 185 9.91 6.18 4.17
C ILE A 185 10.88 7.06 4.95
N ALA A 186 11.52 6.50 6.00
CA ALA A 186 12.44 7.23 6.87
C ALA A 186 13.62 7.84 6.09
N ASP A 187 14.10 7.17 5.04
CA ASP A 187 15.25 7.62 4.25
C ASP A 187 14.92 8.85 3.38
N LEU A 188 13.64 9.08 3.09
CA LEU A 188 13.18 10.18 2.25
C LEU A 188 12.49 11.30 3.03
N THR A 189 12.18 11.06 4.32
CA THR A 189 11.47 12.03 5.18
C THR A 189 12.36 13.24 5.50
N GLY A 190 11.81 14.44 5.38
CA GLY A 190 12.49 15.70 5.62
C GLY A 190 13.13 16.31 4.39
N GLU A 191 13.67 15.52 3.48
CA GLU A 191 14.28 16.01 2.24
C GLU A 191 13.34 15.91 1.02
N TYR A 192 12.72 14.73 0.82
CA TYR A 192 11.88 14.44 -0.35
C TYR A 192 10.43 14.13 -0.03
N LEU A 193 10.17 13.75 1.22
CA LEU A 193 8.82 13.55 1.77
C LEU A 193 8.63 14.49 2.95
N ALA A 194 7.38 14.94 3.17
CA ALA A 194 7.05 15.78 4.31
C ALA A 194 7.35 15.03 5.63
N GLU A 195 7.79 15.77 6.64
CA GLU A 195 7.87 15.22 7.99
C GLU A 195 6.50 14.80 8.48
N TYR A 196 6.45 13.74 9.26
CA TYR A 196 5.21 13.30 9.89
C TYR A 196 5.43 12.87 11.34
N GLU A 197 4.38 13.02 12.11
CA GLU A 197 4.30 12.54 13.49
C GLU A 197 3.21 11.48 13.57
N LEU A 198 3.60 10.25 13.96
CA LEU A 198 2.66 9.15 14.18
C LEU A 198 2.37 9.02 15.67
N THR A 199 1.14 9.33 16.07
CA THR A 199 0.64 9.17 17.43
C THR A 199 -0.32 7.99 17.49
N THR A 200 0.01 6.94 18.23
CA THR A 200 -0.90 5.82 18.50
C THR A 200 -1.65 6.09 19.79
N LEU A 201 -2.98 6.11 19.71
CA LEU A 201 -3.88 6.27 20.85
C LEU A 201 -4.52 4.93 21.17
N THR A 202 -4.15 4.35 22.32
CA THR A 202 -4.72 3.10 22.81
C THR A 202 -5.95 3.44 23.66
N LEU A 203 -7.11 2.97 23.24
CA LEU A 203 -8.43 3.37 23.72
C LEU A 203 -9.15 2.20 24.38
N PRO A 204 -9.75 2.37 25.57
CA PRO A 204 -10.44 1.29 26.26
C PRO A 204 -11.78 0.95 25.59
N LEU A 205 -12.18 -0.32 25.69
CA LEU A 205 -13.55 -0.74 25.44
C LEU A 205 -14.41 -0.39 26.66
N ASN A 206 -15.65 0.02 26.42
CA ASN A 206 -16.63 0.08 27.50
C ASN A 206 -17.02 -1.35 27.97
N GLU A 207 -17.77 -1.47 29.09
CA GLU A 207 -18.09 -2.78 29.68
C GLU A 207 -18.88 -3.67 28.70
N ASN A 208 -19.84 -3.12 27.98
CA ASN A 208 -20.65 -3.87 27.03
C ASN A 208 -19.82 -4.32 25.81
N GLU A 209 -19.00 -3.42 25.26
CA GLU A 209 -18.10 -3.74 24.15
C GLU A 209 -17.10 -4.84 24.53
N ARG A 210 -16.55 -4.76 25.75
CA ARG A 210 -15.62 -5.77 26.30
C ARG A 210 -16.32 -7.12 26.44
N ALA A 211 -17.51 -7.16 27.04
CA ALA A 211 -18.28 -8.39 27.21
C ALA A 211 -18.59 -9.07 25.86
N VAL A 212 -19.05 -8.30 24.87
CA VAL A 212 -19.34 -8.81 23.52
C VAL A 212 -18.06 -9.31 22.84
N TYR A 213 -16.97 -8.54 22.91
CA TYR A 213 -15.68 -8.93 22.33
C TYR A 213 -15.15 -10.22 22.94
N GLU A 214 -15.16 -10.35 24.26
CA GLU A 214 -14.66 -11.53 24.97
C GLU A 214 -15.51 -12.77 24.67
N LEU A 215 -16.84 -12.62 24.61
CA LEU A 215 -17.75 -13.71 24.26
C LEU A 215 -17.46 -14.24 22.85
N ASP A 216 -17.31 -13.36 21.87
CA ASP A 216 -17.04 -13.75 20.49
C ASP A 216 -15.64 -14.36 20.35
N MET A 217 -14.65 -13.79 21.03
CA MET A 217 -13.28 -14.33 21.01
C MET A 217 -13.15 -15.64 21.78
N ALA A 218 -13.95 -15.87 22.81
CA ALA A 218 -14.01 -17.16 23.51
C ALA A 218 -14.51 -18.31 22.61
N ARG A 219 -15.40 -18.00 21.66
CA ARG A 219 -15.88 -18.96 20.66
C ARG A 219 -14.86 -19.20 19.54
N PHE A 220 -14.18 -18.14 19.10
CA PHE A 220 -13.24 -18.19 17.98
C PHE A 220 -11.90 -18.85 18.35
N ARG A 221 -11.28 -18.40 19.45
CA ARG A 221 -9.91 -18.79 19.81
C ARG A 221 -9.66 -20.30 19.92
N PRO A 222 -10.54 -21.12 20.53
CA PRO A 222 -10.32 -22.56 20.62
C PRO A 222 -10.25 -23.24 19.26
N VAL A 223 -11.19 -22.95 18.35
CA VAL A 223 -11.28 -23.54 17.01
C VAL A 223 -10.03 -23.17 16.19
N CYS A 224 -9.67 -21.90 16.22
CA CYS A 224 -8.49 -21.40 15.53
C CYS A 224 -7.20 -22.05 16.06
N ARG A 225 -6.99 -22.08 17.39
CA ARG A 225 -5.81 -22.70 18.01
C ARG A 225 -5.72 -24.19 17.71
N GLN A 226 -6.83 -24.91 17.77
CA GLN A 226 -6.85 -26.35 17.47
C GLN A 226 -6.45 -26.62 16.03
N PHE A 227 -7.00 -25.86 15.07
CA PHE A 227 -6.65 -26.01 13.66
C PHE A 227 -5.14 -25.84 13.42
N PHE A 228 -4.56 -24.74 13.91
CA PHE A 228 -3.13 -24.46 13.68
C PHE A 228 -2.19 -25.38 14.48
N ARG A 229 -2.64 -25.88 15.61
CA ARG A 229 -1.89 -26.93 16.34
C ARG A 229 -1.82 -28.23 15.53
N LEU A 230 -2.90 -28.60 14.86
CA LEU A 230 -2.95 -29.83 14.04
C LEU A 230 -2.31 -29.62 12.66
N ASN A 231 -2.26 -28.39 12.18
CA ASN A 231 -1.75 -28.02 10.86
C ASN A 231 -0.72 -26.87 10.95
N PRO A 232 0.51 -27.12 11.46
CA PRO A 232 1.47 -26.05 11.73
C PRO A 232 1.92 -25.25 10.50
N MET A 233 1.84 -25.84 9.30
CA MET A 233 2.21 -25.22 8.03
C MET A 233 1.03 -24.57 7.29
N ALA A 234 -0.19 -24.71 7.83
CA ALA A 234 -1.38 -24.14 7.18
C ALA A 234 -1.39 -22.61 7.20
N THR A 235 -1.98 -22.03 6.17
CA THR A 235 -2.19 -20.59 6.05
C THR A 235 -3.54 -20.17 6.64
N TRP A 236 -3.75 -18.86 6.78
CA TRP A 236 -5.05 -18.30 7.15
C TRP A 236 -6.16 -18.67 6.13
N ALA A 237 -5.82 -18.75 4.84
CA ALA A 237 -6.75 -19.17 3.79
C ALA A 237 -7.17 -20.64 3.97
N ASP A 238 -6.25 -21.50 4.42
CA ASP A 238 -6.55 -22.89 4.74
C ASP A 238 -7.50 -23.00 5.93
N PHE A 239 -7.27 -22.18 6.97
CA PHE A 239 -8.19 -22.10 8.11
C PHE A 239 -9.59 -21.67 7.67
N ILE A 240 -9.73 -20.62 6.83
CA ILE A 240 -11.03 -20.17 6.33
C ILE A 240 -11.72 -21.29 5.54
N ARG A 241 -10.99 -22.02 4.68
CA ARG A 241 -11.54 -23.17 3.93
C ARG A 241 -12.04 -24.26 4.87
N PHE A 242 -11.23 -24.65 5.82
CA PHE A 242 -11.60 -25.64 6.85
C PHE A 242 -12.82 -25.19 7.65
N ALA A 243 -12.79 -23.97 8.17
CA ALA A 243 -13.87 -23.45 9.02
C ALA A 243 -15.21 -23.35 8.29
N ASN A 244 -15.22 -23.08 6.98
CA ASN A 244 -16.45 -23.08 6.19
C ASN A 244 -17.05 -24.48 5.97
N GLN A 245 -16.28 -25.56 6.21
CA GLN A 245 -16.76 -26.94 6.03
C GLN A 245 -17.49 -27.50 7.24
N THR A 246 -17.34 -26.86 8.41
CA THR A 246 -17.93 -27.34 9.68
C THR A 246 -18.84 -26.29 10.31
N ASP A 247 -19.87 -26.72 11.05
CA ASP A 247 -20.77 -25.78 11.74
C ASP A 247 -20.06 -24.99 12.82
N ASP A 248 -19.21 -25.62 13.61
CA ASP A 248 -18.42 -24.94 14.64
C ASP A 248 -17.42 -23.97 14.03
N GLY A 249 -16.81 -24.32 12.91
CA GLY A 249 -15.93 -23.44 12.15
C GLY A 249 -16.65 -22.21 11.63
N ARG A 250 -17.85 -22.38 11.03
CA ARG A 250 -18.67 -21.26 10.54
C ARG A 250 -19.05 -20.32 11.69
N ARG A 251 -19.52 -20.86 12.82
CA ARG A 251 -19.84 -20.08 14.03
C ARG A 251 -18.63 -19.34 14.57
N ALA A 252 -17.46 -19.98 14.59
CA ALA A 252 -16.21 -19.34 15.00
C ALA A 252 -15.83 -18.18 14.08
N LEU A 253 -15.91 -18.36 12.75
CA LEU A 253 -15.66 -17.28 11.78
C LEU A 253 -16.65 -16.12 11.91
N GLU A 254 -17.92 -16.39 12.15
CA GLU A 254 -18.93 -15.35 12.39
C GLU A 254 -18.61 -14.56 13.66
N SER A 255 -18.26 -15.24 14.74
CA SER A 255 -17.85 -14.60 15.99
C SER A 255 -16.60 -13.73 15.78
N TRP A 256 -15.61 -14.20 15.04
CA TRP A 256 -14.44 -13.41 14.68
C TRP A 256 -14.79 -12.17 13.84
N ARG A 257 -15.70 -12.31 12.88
CA ARG A 257 -16.17 -11.16 12.06
C ARG A 257 -16.89 -10.13 12.92
N ARG A 258 -17.78 -10.55 13.85
CA ARG A 258 -18.47 -9.65 14.78
C ARG A 258 -17.48 -8.94 15.70
N ALA A 259 -16.53 -9.66 16.29
CA ALA A 259 -15.48 -9.05 17.11
C ALA A 259 -14.67 -7.99 16.35
N ARG A 260 -14.31 -8.27 15.07
CA ARG A 260 -13.64 -7.29 14.23
C ARG A 260 -14.50 -6.08 13.85
N SER A 261 -15.78 -6.30 13.55
CA SER A 261 -16.73 -5.22 13.25
C SER A 261 -16.92 -4.32 14.47
N LEU A 262 -17.07 -4.89 15.66
CA LEU A 262 -17.12 -4.14 16.91
C LEU A 262 -15.88 -3.25 17.10
N LEU A 263 -14.68 -3.81 16.95
CA LEU A 263 -13.44 -3.07 17.13
C LEU A 263 -13.23 -1.96 16.09
N SER A 264 -13.89 -2.06 14.93
CA SER A 264 -13.71 -1.06 13.86
C SER A 264 -14.18 0.33 14.29
N TYR A 265 -15.21 0.43 15.18
CA TYR A 265 -15.77 1.72 15.59
C TYR A 265 -16.40 1.69 16.99
N ILE A 266 -15.56 1.48 18.02
CA ILE A 266 -15.96 1.54 19.44
C ILE A 266 -16.23 2.97 19.90
N ASP A 267 -16.98 3.16 20.99
CA ASP A 267 -17.35 4.47 21.53
C ASP A 267 -16.14 5.38 21.79
N ALA A 268 -15.06 4.82 22.32
CA ALA A 268 -13.84 5.57 22.58
C ALA A 268 -13.17 6.06 21.27
N LYS A 269 -13.18 5.28 20.19
CA LYS A 269 -12.70 5.72 18.86
C LYS A 269 -13.57 6.84 18.30
N ARG A 270 -14.89 6.70 18.45
CA ARG A 270 -15.88 7.69 18.04
C ARG A 270 -15.66 9.03 18.74
N ALA A 271 -15.54 9.03 20.06
CA ALA A 271 -15.28 10.23 20.85
C ALA A 271 -13.94 10.88 20.50
N THR A 272 -12.90 10.06 20.30
CA THR A 272 -11.56 10.54 19.91
C THR A 272 -11.58 11.16 18.51
N LEU A 273 -12.24 10.55 17.55
CA LEU A 273 -12.41 11.10 16.20
C LEU A 273 -13.13 12.45 16.24
N ALA A 274 -14.21 12.55 17.01
CA ALA A 274 -14.94 13.81 17.23
C ALA A 274 -14.05 14.90 17.80
N HIS A 275 -13.17 14.56 18.74
CA HIS A 275 -12.20 15.47 19.31
C HIS A 275 -11.17 15.95 18.28
N ILE A 276 -10.60 15.03 17.49
CA ILE A 276 -9.63 15.36 16.43
C ILE A 276 -10.27 16.28 15.38
N LEU A 277 -11.47 15.96 14.90
CA LEU A 277 -12.18 16.78 13.90
C LEU A 277 -12.46 18.21 14.40
N ARG A 278 -12.74 18.38 15.71
CA ARG A 278 -12.93 19.71 16.34
C ARG A 278 -11.62 20.47 16.57
N ARG A 279 -10.55 19.76 16.92
CA ARG A 279 -9.24 20.36 17.19
C ARG A 279 -8.58 20.91 15.92
N PHE A 280 -8.71 20.23 14.81
CA PHE A 280 -8.06 20.56 13.55
C PHE A 280 -9.03 21.21 12.55
N THR A 281 -9.67 22.31 12.94
CA THR A 281 -10.72 22.98 12.16
C THR A 281 -10.24 23.52 10.81
N ASN A 282 -8.98 23.91 10.70
CA ASN A 282 -8.38 24.50 9.49
C ASN A 282 -7.55 23.51 8.68
N ALA A 283 -7.48 22.25 9.12
CA ALA A 283 -6.69 21.22 8.45
C ALA A 283 -7.55 20.37 7.50
N ARG A 284 -6.94 19.88 6.44
CA ARG A 284 -7.53 18.85 5.58
C ARG A 284 -7.29 17.48 6.21
N ILE A 285 -8.38 16.74 6.49
CA ILE A 285 -8.36 15.52 7.27
C ILE A 285 -8.77 14.34 6.42
N LEU A 286 -7.97 13.26 6.42
CA LEU A 286 -8.33 11.97 5.84
C LEU A 286 -8.58 10.96 6.95
N VAL A 287 -9.77 10.36 6.96
CA VAL A 287 -10.15 9.31 7.90
C VAL A 287 -10.12 7.97 7.19
N PHE A 288 -9.33 7.03 7.68
CA PHE A 288 -9.22 5.68 7.15
C PHE A 288 -9.93 4.67 8.05
N THR A 289 -10.77 3.84 7.46
CA THR A 289 -11.53 2.79 8.16
C THR A 289 -11.17 1.41 7.63
N ALA A 290 -11.62 0.36 8.32
CA ALA A 290 -11.43 -1.03 7.92
C ALA A 290 -12.36 -1.45 6.77
N ASP A 291 -13.58 -0.88 6.74
CA ASP A 291 -14.67 -1.29 5.87
C ASP A 291 -15.59 -0.11 5.49
N ASN A 292 -16.46 -0.34 4.51
CA ASN A 292 -17.40 0.66 4.02
C ASN A 292 -18.50 1.01 5.03
N GLU A 293 -18.94 0.05 5.83
CA GLU A 293 -19.98 0.26 6.84
C GLU A 293 -19.56 1.30 7.87
N THR A 294 -18.36 1.13 8.41
CA THR A 294 -17.72 2.11 9.31
C THR A 294 -17.54 3.47 8.63
N SER A 295 -17.14 3.48 7.35
CA SER A 295 -17.02 4.74 6.58
C SER A 295 -18.35 5.48 6.49
N TYR A 296 -19.43 4.79 6.20
CA TYR A 296 -20.76 5.40 6.12
C TYR A 296 -21.32 5.81 7.48
N ALA A 297 -21.02 5.07 8.57
CA ALA A 297 -21.38 5.46 9.92
C ALA A 297 -20.73 6.80 10.31
N ILE A 298 -19.41 6.91 10.10
CA ILE A 298 -18.64 8.14 10.33
C ILE A 298 -19.12 9.27 9.44
N ALA A 299 -19.38 9.00 8.15
CA ALA A 299 -19.85 10.01 7.21
C ALA A 299 -21.19 10.64 7.65
N ARG A 300 -22.14 9.82 8.11
CA ARG A 300 -23.44 10.28 8.59
C ARG A 300 -23.35 11.04 9.92
N GLU A 301 -22.53 10.57 10.84
CA GLU A 301 -22.40 11.17 12.14
C GLU A 301 -21.70 12.55 12.10
N PHE A 302 -20.62 12.67 11.33
CA PHE A 302 -19.82 13.89 11.27
C PHE A 302 -20.07 14.74 10.03
N LEU A 303 -21.01 14.36 9.16
CA LEU A 303 -21.34 15.06 7.91
C LEU A 303 -20.12 15.27 7.00
N ILE A 304 -19.25 14.25 6.93
CA ILE A 304 -18.07 14.26 6.06
C ILE A 304 -18.28 13.35 4.86
N MET A 305 -17.65 13.68 3.74
CA MET A 305 -17.85 12.98 2.47
C MET A 305 -17.18 11.60 2.48
N PRO A 306 -17.93 10.49 2.28
CA PRO A 306 -17.35 9.18 2.12
C PRO A 306 -16.75 8.98 0.73
N ILE A 307 -15.66 8.22 0.65
CA ILE A 307 -15.04 7.75 -0.60
C ILE A 307 -14.95 6.23 -0.54
N THR A 308 -15.97 5.58 -1.09
CA THR A 308 -16.09 4.11 -1.12
C THR A 308 -16.12 3.58 -2.55
N CYS A 309 -16.02 2.25 -2.73
CA CYS A 309 -16.13 1.62 -4.04
C CYS A 309 -17.51 1.79 -4.68
N ASP A 310 -18.55 1.99 -3.87
CA ASP A 310 -19.94 2.12 -4.31
C ASP A 310 -20.24 3.49 -4.94
N ILE A 311 -19.37 4.49 -4.70
CA ILE A 311 -19.53 5.84 -5.26
C ILE A 311 -19.06 5.86 -6.70
N LYS A 312 -19.87 6.41 -7.59
CA LYS A 312 -19.56 6.53 -9.02
C LYS A 312 -18.26 7.32 -9.25
N ARG A 313 -17.49 6.93 -10.29
CA ARG A 313 -16.19 7.53 -10.62
C ARG A 313 -16.24 9.07 -10.71
N ARG A 314 -17.28 9.63 -11.37
CA ARG A 314 -17.45 11.09 -11.52
C ARG A 314 -17.67 11.80 -10.17
N GLU A 315 -18.51 11.24 -9.32
CA GLU A 315 -18.79 11.79 -7.99
C GLU A 315 -17.56 11.73 -7.08
N ARG A 316 -16.80 10.64 -7.15
CA ARG A 316 -15.55 10.49 -6.45
C ARG A 316 -14.49 11.50 -6.91
N ALA A 317 -14.34 11.68 -8.22
CA ALA A 317 -13.43 12.69 -8.78
C ALA A 317 -13.81 14.11 -8.33
N LYS A 318 -15.11 14.44 -8.34
CA LYS A 318 -15.61 15.73 -7.85
C LYS A 318 -15.35 15.93 -6.37
N ALA A 319 -15.55 14.89 -5.54
CA ALA A 319 -15.28 14.97 -4.10
C ALA A 319 -13.79 15.18 -3.79
N LEU A 320 -12.91 14.48 -4.51
CA LEU A 320 -11.46 14.67 -4.37
C LEU A 320 -11.02 16.06 -4.81
N GLU A 321 -11.58 16.59 -5.89
CA GLU A 321 -11.31 17.96 -6.34
C GLU A 321 -11.75 19.00 -5.32
N ARG A 322 -12.96 18.88 -4.77
CA ARG A 322 -13.47 19.77 -3.70
C ARG A 322 -12.63 19.67 -2.42
N PHE A 323 -12.06 18.50 -2.12
CA PHE A 323 -11.13 18.35 -1.02
C PHE A 323 -9.78 19.01 -1.33
N ARG A 324 -9.30 18.92 -2.58
CA ARG A 324 -8.07 19.58 -3.04
C ARG A 324 -8.16 21.10 -2.97
N THR A 325 -9.30 21.65 -3.33
CA THR A 325 -9.57 23.12 -3.27
C THR A 325 -9.87 23.61 -1.86
N GLY A 326 -10.02 22.71 -0.88
CA GLY A 326 -10.36 23.06 0.52
C GLY A 326 -11.86 23.29 0.76
N GLU A 327 -12.72 23.11 -0.25
CA GLU A 327 -14.18 23.21 -0.10
C GLU A 327 -14.71 22.05 0.80
N LEU A 328 -14.12 20.86 0.69
CA LEU A 328 -14.33 19.77 1.63
C LEU A 328 -13.12 19.67 2.55
N ARG A 329 -13.34 19.80 3.84
CA ARG A 329 -12.28 19.74 4.85
C ARG A 329 -11.91 18.30 5.24
N ALA A 330 -12.84 17.38 5.22
CA ALA A 330 -12.63 16.00 5.64
C ALA A 330 -13.23 14.99 4.67
N LEU A 331 -12.52 13.90 4.48
CA LEU A 331 -12.99 12.71 3.75
C LEU A 331 -12.83 11.47 4.62
N VAL A 332 -13.74 10.51 4.47
CA VAL A 332 -13.58 9.19 5.08
C VAL A 332 -13.56 8.11 4.01
N SER A 333 -12.64 7.16 4.14
CA SER A 333 -12.50 6.08 3.16
C SER A 333 -12.07 4.77 3.79
N ALA A 334 -12.60 3.66 3.29
CA ALA A 334 -12.12 2.34 3.61
C ALA A 334 -10.87 1.97 2.79
N ARG A 335 -11.03 1.23 1.71
CA ARG A 335 -9.91 0.69 0.90
C ARG A 335 -9.61 1.47 -0.36
N VAL A 336 -10.55 2.29 -0.82
CA VAL A 336 -10.50 2.93 -2.15
C VAL A 336 -9.31 3.88 -2.30
N LEU A 337 -8.89 4.53 -1.20
CA LEU A 337 -7.73 5.42 -1.22
C LEU A 337 -6.38 4.69 -1.11
N ASN A 338 -6.37 3.37 -0.93
CA ASN A 338 -5.13 2.60 -0.80
C ASN A 338 -4.42 2.42 -2.15
N GLU A 339 -5.16 2.30 -3.25
CA GLU A 339 -4.61 2.00 -4.57
C GLU A 339 -5.17 2.91 -5.66
N GLY A 340 -4.30 3.49 -6.44
CA GLY A 340 -4.62 4.07 -7.75
C GLY A 340 -5.36 5.41 -7.78
N LEU A 341 -5.79 6.00 -6.66
CA LEU A 341 -6.35 7.35 -6.64
C LEU A 341 -5.29 8.38 -6.28
N ASP A 342 -5.24 9.45 -7.04
CA ASP A 342 -4.47 10.64 -6.67
C ASP A 342 -5.21 11.38 -5.56
N VAL A 343 -4.86 11.03 -4.31
CA VAL A 343 -5.44 11.69 -3.14
C VAL A 343 -4.74 13.03 -2.96
N PRO A 344 -5.50 14.13 -2.88
CA PRO A 344 -4.92 15.44 -2.59
C PRO A 344 -4.20 15.44 -1.24
N ASP A 345 -3.28 16.38 -1.08
CA ASP A 345 -2.55 16.57 0.15
C ASP A 345 -3.49 16.76 1.34
N ALA A 346 -3.22 16.03 2.41
CA ALA A 346 -3.88 16.21 3.69
C ALA A 346 -2.86 16.60 4.77
N ASP A 347 -3.33 17.26 5.79
CA ASP A 347 -2.50 17.74 6.91
C ASP A 347 -2.58 16.75 8.07
N VAL A 348 -3.73 16.09 8.22
CA VAL A 348 -4.03 15.15 9.29
C VAL A 348 -4.60 13.86 8.69
N ALA A 349 -4.12 12.72 9.17
CA ALA A 349 -4.76 11.42 8.95
C ALA A 349 -5.24 10.82 10.26
N VAL A 350 -6.41 10.18 10.22
CA VAL A 350 -6.91 9.38 11.34
C VAL A 350 -7.17 7.96 10.88
N ILE A 351 -6.44 7.00 11.43
CA ILE A 351 -6.61 5.57 11.15
C ILE A 351 -7.50 5.00 12.26
N VAL A 352 -8.80 4.94 12.00
CA VAL A 352 -9.81 4.43 12.95
C VAL A 352 -9.81 2.91 13.00
N GLY A 353 -9.57 2.29 11.85
CA GLY A 353 -9.42 0.85 11.70
C GLY A 353 -8.63 0.55 10.44
N GLY A 354 -8.00 -0.60 10.38
CA GLY A 354 -7.20 -0.98 9.24
C GLY A 354 -6.97 -2.48 9.16
N GLY A 355 -6.56 -2.94 7.98
CA GLY A 355 -6.04 -4.29 7.79
C GLY A 355 -4.77 -4.52 8.62
N THR A 356 -4.33 -5.76 8.69
CA THR A 356 -3.08 -6.17 9.35
C THR A 356 -1.84 -5.81 8.53
N SER A 357 -2.04 -5.30 7.30
CA SER A 357 -0.98 -5.09 6.32
C SER A 357 -0.19 -3.81 6.61
N GLU A 358 1.08 -3.96 6.91
CA GLU A 358 2.09 -2.92 6.95
C GLU A 358 2.11 -2.09 5.66
N ARG A 359 1.97 -2.76 4.51
CA ARG A 359 1.91 -2.15 3.18
C ARG A 359 0.78 -1.13 3.05
N GLU A 360 -0.42 -1.49 3.51
CA GLU A 360 -1.59 -0.61 3.49
C GLU A 360 -1.34 0.67 4.29
N GLN A 361 -0.67 0.56 5.42
CA GLN A 361 -0.31 1.70 6.26
C GLN A 361 0.75 2.58 5.61
N VAL A 362 1.80 1.97 5.05
CA VAL A 362 2.84 2.68 4.29
C VAL A 362 2.23 3.45 3.12
N GLN A 363 1.29 2.84 2.39
CA GLN A 363 0.60 3.51 1.29
C GLN A 363 -0.29 4.67 1.76
N ARG A 364 -1.02 4.49 2.88
CA ARG A 364 -1.86 5.55 3.46
C ARG A 364 -1.03 6.75 3.92
N ILE A 365 0.02 6.49 4.67
CA ILE A 365 0.91 7.55 5.18
C ILE A 365 1.66 8.22 4.03
N GLY A 366 2.20 7.46 3.09
CA GLY A 366 2.94 8.00 1.94
C GLY A 366 2.13 8.99 1.08
N ARG A 367 0.78 8.90 1.10
CA ARG A 367 -0.08 9.88 0.41
C ARG A 367 -0.18 11.21 1.13
N LEU A 368 0.04 11.25 2.44
CA LEU A 368 0.06 12.47 3.26
C LEU A 368 1.39 13.19 3.14
N LEU A 369 2.47 12.44 2.82
CA LEU A 369 3.84 12.92 2.85
C LEU A 369 4.27 13.66 1.57
N ARG A 370 3.35 14.14 0.74
CA ARG A 370 3.72 14.98 -0.39
C ARG A 370 4.43 16.24 0.12
N PRO A 371 5.63 16.53 -0.40
CA PRO A 371 6.42 17.64 0.09
C PRO A 371 5.69 18.96 -0.19
N SER A 372 5.59 19.77 0.86
CA SER A 372 5.14 21.15 0.78
C SER A 372 5.97 21.95 1.78
N PRO A 373 6.43 23.15 1.44
CA PRO A 373 7.29 23.95 2.34
C PRO A 373 6.66 24.11 3.73
N GLY A 374 7.39 23.72 4.77
CA GLY A 374 6.95 23.85 6.16
C GLY A 374 5.85 22.88 6.61
N LYS A 375 5.45 21.93 5.77
CA LYS A 375 4.39 20.96 6.10
C LYS A 375 4.92 19.86 7.01
N ARG A 376 4.22 19.66 8.14
CA ARG A 376 4.38 18.50 9.03
C ARG A 376 3.04 17.79 9.15
N ALA A 377 2.95 16.59 8.61
CA ALA A 377 1.72 15.79 8.65
C ALA A 377 1.54 15.14 10.02
N GLN A 378 0.30 15.09 10.53
CA GLN A 378 -0.02 14.37 11.77
C GLN A 378 -0.84 13.15 11.46
N VAL A 379 -0.42 12.00 12.00
CA VAL A 379 -1.11 10.73 11.82
C VAL A 379 -1.54 10.21 13.19
N PHE A 380 -2.85 10.04 13.38
CA PHE A 380 -3.43 9.44 14.58
C PHE A 380 -3.87 8.00 14.28
N GLU A 381 -3.31 7.02 14.95
CA GLU A 381 -3.74 5.63 14.87
C GLU A 381 -4.55 5.28 16.12
N LEU A 382 -5.84 4.94 15.95
CA LEU A 382 -6.75 4.59 17.03
C LEU A 382 -6.79 3.08 17.20
N VAL A 383 -6.41 2.59 18.37
CA VAL A 383 -6.25 1.15 18.66
C VAL A 383 -7.05 0.78 19.89
N ALA A 384 -7.87 -0.26 19.81
CA ALA A 384 -8.62 -0.76 20.95
C ALA A 384 -7.67 -1.52 21.92
N ALA A 385 -7.67 -1.09 23.18
CA ALA A 385 -6.86 -1.67 24.26
C ALA A 385 -7.21 -3.14 24.53
N ASP A 386 -6.24 -3.94 24.93
CA ASP A 386 -6.41 -5.35 25.34
C ASP A 386 -7.01 -6.25 24.25
N THR A 387 -6.84 -5.86 22.97
CA THR A 387 -7.37 -6.60 21.82
C THR A 387 -6.28 -7.00 20.84
N THR A 388 -6.65 -7.73 19.80
CA THR A 388 -5.74 -8.09 18.70
C THR A 388 -5.22 -6.87 17.93
N GLU A 389 -5.90 -5.72 17.99
CA GLU A 389 -5.47 -4.50 17.30
C GLU A 389 -4.12 -3.97 17.80
N VAL A 390 -3.82 -4.13 19.10
CA VAL A 390 -2.53 -3.69 19.68
C VAL A 390 -1.37 -4.38 19.00
N ARG A 391 -1.44 -5.71 18.84
CA ARG A 391 -0.39 -6.48 18.13
C ARG A 391 -0.31 -6.12 16.65
N HIS A 392 -1.46 -5.90 16.00
CA HIS A 392 -1.49 -5.48 14.60
C HIS A 392 -0.86 -4.09 14.41
N ALA A 393 -1.13 -3.15 15.31
CA ALA A 393 -0.52 -1.82 15.28
C ALA A 393 1.01 -1.87 15.47
N GLN A 394 1.50 -2.70 16.39
CA GLN A 394 2.94 -2.91 16.60
C GLN A 394 3.62 -3.44 15.33
N ARG A 395 3.03 -4.44 14.66
CA ARG A 395 3.57 -4.97 13.40
C ARG A 395 3.61 -3.94 12.28
N ARG A 396 2.53 -3.16 12.14
CA ARG A 396 2.48 -2.11 11.12
C ARG A 396 3.59 -1.07 11.29
N ARG A 397 3.97 -0.76 12.54
CA ARG A 397 5.04 0.20 12.86
C ARG A 397 6.43 -0.28 12.48
N GLN A 398 6.70 -1.58 12.56
CA GLN A 398 8.01 -2.15 12.18
C GLN A 398 8.40 -1.82 10.74
N GLY A 399 7.42 -1.75 9.83
CA GLY A 399 7.66 -1.40 8.43
C GLY A 399 7.78 0.09 8.11
N LEU A 400 7.51 0.96 9.09
CA LEU A 400 7.66 2.40 8.88
C LEU A 400 9.06 2.92 9.27
N GLY A 401 9.92 2.08 9.86
CA GLY A 401 11.25 2.48 10.33
C GLY A 401 11.22 3.50 11.50
N CYS A 402 10.06 3.70 12.13
CA CYS A 402 9.88 4.70 13.17
C CYS A 402 10.42 4.24 14.53
N HIS A 403 11.53 4.83 14.97
CA HIS A 403 12.12 4.65 16.31
C HIS A 403 11.76 5.78 17.31
N ARG A 404 10.74 6.60 17.10
CA ARG A 404 10.29 7.56 18.13
C ARG A 404 8.92 7.17 18.66
N GLU A 405 8.92 6.52 19.83
CA GLU A 405 7.72 6.20 20.60
C GLU A 405 7.28 7.42 21.43
N SER A 406 6.06 7.91 21.16
CA SER A 406 5.28 8.60 22.17
C SER A 406 4.00 7.79 22.40
N SER A 407 4.11 6.73 23.20
CA SER A 407 2.95 5.99 23.70
C SER A 407 2.27 6.78 24.80
N ARG A 408 1.13 7.39 24.52
CA ARG A 408 0.32 8.01 25.56
C ARG A 408 -0.88 7.12 25.86
N HIS A 409 -0.96 6.62 27.09
CA HIS A 409 -2.18 6.06 27.64
C HIS A 409 -3.10 7.22 27.99
N GLY A 410 -4.15 7.42 27.19
CA GLY A 410 -5.12 8.51 27.39
C GLY A 410 -6.40 8.00 28.04
N SER A 411 -6.66 8.44 29.26
CA SER A 411 -7.99 8.44 29.84
C SER A 411 -8.80 9.63 29.28
N PRO A 412 -10.09 9.52 28.97
CA PRO A 412 -10.87 10.55 28.27
C PRO A 412 -10.99 11.90 28.99
N ASN A 413 -10.50 12.02 30.21
CA ASN A 413 -10.68 13.20 31.09
C ASN A 413 -9.41 13.96 31.47
N GLN A 414 -8.28 13.72 30.82
CA GLN A 414 -7.08 14.54 31.12
C GLN A 414 -7.02 15.79 30.23
N ARG A 415 -7.14 16.95 30.89
CA ARG A 415 -6.94 18.29 30.32
C ARG A 415 -5.53 18.39 29.71
N TRP A 416 -5.46 18.68 28.45
CA TRP A 416 -4.23 19.03 27.75
C TRP A 416 -3.83 20.46 28.14
N GLY A 417 -2.88 20.56 29.09
CA GLY A 417 -2.25 21.83 29.46
C GLY A 417 -1.16 22.20 28.48
N ALA A 418 -1.02 23.50 28.26
CA ALA A 418 -0.02 24.13 27.41
C ALA A 418 1.40 24.02 27.97
N SER A 419 2.36 23.92 27.03
CA SER A 419 3.79 24.26 27.13
C SER A 419 4.60 23.87 28.36
N ALA A 420 5.67 23.10 28.17
CA ALA A 420 6.96 23.31 28.86
C ALA A 420 8.11 22.61 28.12
N HIS A 421 9.21 23.30 28.02
CA HIS A 421 10.52 22.91 27.49
C HIS A 421 11.18 21.79 28.30
N PRO A 422 12.18 21.08 27.74
CA PRO A 422 12.81 19.91 28.40
C PRO A 422 13.90 20.30 29.39
N PRO A 423 14.20 19.45 30.34
CA PRO A 423 15.55 19.39 30.88
C PRO A 423 16.30 18.10 30.53
N MET A 424 17.59 18.26 30.49
CA MET A 424 18.67 17.37 30.12
C MET A 424 18.95 16.22 31.11
N ALA A 425 19.44 15.11 30.53
CA ALA A 425 20.46 14.18 31.03
C ALA A 425 20.28 13.41 32.33
N GLY A 426 20.53 12.11 32.23
CA GLY A 426 20.84 11.23 33.35
C GLY A 426 21.00 9.75 32.93
N TYR A 427 22.25 9.28 32.87
CA TYR A 427 22.64 7.88 32.62
C TYR A 427 22.23 6.97 33.77
N ALA A 428 21.82 5.75 33.49
CA ALA A 428 22.17 4.57 34.29
C ALA A 428 21.90 3.25 33.54
N HIS A 429 22.91 2.41 33.53
CA HIS A 429 22.95 1.02 33.07
C HIS A 429 22.24 0.06 34.00
N ALA A 430 21.66 -1.03 33.49
CA ALA A 430 21.71 -2.38 34.07
C ALA A 430 21.16 -3.46 33.09
N PRO A 431 21.55 -4.75 33.27
CA PRO A 431 21.80 -5.68 32.18
C PRO A 431 20.67 -6.72 31.96
N PRO A 432 20.84 -7.66 30.99
CA PRO A 432 19.74 -8.45 30.45
C PRO A 432 19.52 -9.75 31.25
N SER A 433 18.28 -10.16 31.36
CA SER A 433 17.92 -11.51 31.78
C SER A 433 17.38 -12.33 30.61
N GLN A 434 18.02 -13.47 30.42
CA GLN A 434 17.63 -14.54 29.49
C GLN A 434 16.28 -15.13 29.87
N GLY A 435 15.49 -15.52 28.89
CA GLY A 435 14.26 -16.26 29.10
C GLY A 435 13.67 -16.73 27.77
N ASN A 436 14.03 -17.93 27.40
CA ASN A 436 13.55 -18.80 26.36
C ASN A 436 12.02 -18.82 26.21
N SER A 437 11.49 -18.68 25.01
CA SER A 437 10.59 -19.70 24.39
C SER A 437 10.00 -19.18 23.10
N SER A 438 10.39 -19.81 22.01
CA SER A 438 9.71 -19.93 20.73
C SER A 438 8.24 -20.26 20.92
N TRP A 439 7.35 -19.46 20.35
CA TRP A 439 5.94 -19.71 19.94
C TRP A 439 5.26 -18.37 19.69
N ASP A 440 5.63 -17.73 18.59
CA ASP A 440 4.90 -16.53 18.13
C ASP A 440 4.59 -16.65 16.64
N ARG A 441 3.55 -17.44 16.34
CA ARG A 441 2.80 -17.34 15.09
C ARG A 441 1.43 -16.74 15.44
N SER A 442 1.35 -15.59 15.25
CA SER A 442 0.47 -14.47 15.47
C SER A 442 -0.73 -14.46 14.53
N TRP A 443 -1.85 -14.47 15.13
CA TRP A 443 -3.21 -14.32 14.61
C TRP A 443 -3.73 -12.92 14.77
#